data_0f0ec126990247b5beceb03c11f85f88
#
_entry.id   0f0ec126990247b5beceb03c11f85f88
#
_cell.length_a   1.000
_cell.length_b   1.000
_cell.length_c   1.000
_cell.angle_alpha   90.00
_cell.angle_beta   90.00
_cell.angle_gamma   90.00
#
_symmetry.space_group_name_H-M   'P 1'
#
loop_
_entity.id
_entity.type
_entity.pdbx_description
1 polymer ?
#
loop_
_entity_poly.entity_id
_entity_poly.type
_entity_poly.pdbx_seq_one_letter_code
_entity_poly.pdbx_strand_id
1 'polypeptide(L)'
;MKKDLFKIDYVLKNGSTGLLWKLISTPSGLSEWFAEDVEQNDKIFTFRWENASQNAKVISVNPGSSIRFHWEDELDDCYFEFHIDRSEITDAIILSVTDFAEPSEKKGGIELWNSQIETLARRSGM
;
A
#
# COMPACT_ATOMS: atom_id res chain seq x y z
N MET A 1 3.82 15.92 -16.93
CA MET A 1 4.91 16.07 -15.97
C MET A 1 5.40 14.72 -15.52
N LYS A 2 6.69 14.59 -15.34
CA LYS A 2 7.30 13.32 -14.98
C LYS A 2 7.27 13.09 -13.48
N LYS A 3 6.90 11.89 -13.07
CA LYS A 3 6.93 11.48 -11.67
C LYS A 3 8.14 10.58 -11.42
N ASP A 4 8.74 10.73 -10.24
CA ASP A 4 9.87 9.93 -9.81
C ASP A 4 9.42 8.83 -8.85
N LEU A 5 10.03 7.67 -8.97
CA LEU A 5 9.79 6.55 -8.06
C LEU A 5 10.45 6.82 -6.71
N PHE A 6 9.74 6.47 -5.63
CA PHE A 6 10.32 6.43 -4.30
C PHE A 6 9.87 5.17 -3.56
N LYS A 7 10.66 4.76 -2.59
CA LYS A 7 10.39 3.56 -1.80
C LYS A 7 10.64 3.86 -0.33
N ILE A 8 9.74 3.39 0.53
CA ILE A 8 9.85 3.55 1.98
C ILE A 8 9.75 2.18 2.62
N ASP A 9 10.66 1.87 3.54
CA ASP A 9 10.61 0.64 4.31
C ASP A 9 10.12 0.94 5.72
N TYR A 10 9.14 0.14 6.17
CA TYR A 10 8.58 0.25 7.52
C TYR A 10 8.84 -1.04 8.28
N VAL A 11 9.43 -0.92 9.46
CA VAL A 11 9.66 -2.06 10.35
C VAL A 11 8.46 -2.20 11.27
N LEU A 12 7.81 -3.37 11.24
CA LEU A 12 6.66 -3.66 12.07
C LEU A 12 7.08 -4.56 13.23
N LYS A 13 6.66 -4.19 14.44
CA LYS A 13 7.16 -4.83 15.66
C LYS A 13 6.50 -6.16 15.98
N ASN A 14 5.23 -6.31 15.64
CA ASN A 14 4.44 -7.47 16.02
C ASN A 14 3.61 -7.96 14.83
N GLY A 15 3.00 -9.13 15.00
CA GLY A 15 2.08 -9.67 14.03
C GLY A 15 2.70 -10.73 13.14
N SER A 16 1.97 -11.13 12.13
CA SER A 16 2.37 -12.18 11.21
C SER A 16 2.35 -11.66 9.78
N THR A 17 3.16 -12.28 8.93
CA THR A 17 3.15 -11.98 7.49
C THR A 17 1.81 -12.32 6.86
N GLY A 18 1.11 -13.36 7.37
CA GLY A 18 -0.22 -13.72 6.88
C GLY A 18 -1.26 -12.65 7.15
N LEU A 19 -1.25 -12.07 8.36
CA LEU A 19 -2.14 -10.96 8.68
C LEU A 19 -1.81 -9.74 7.83
N LEU A 20 -0.53 -9.41 7.71
CA LEU A 20 -0.11 -8.27 6.89
C LEU A 20 -0.54 -8.44 5.44
N TRP A 21 -0.40 -9.66 4.90
CA TRP A 21 -0.84 -9.95 3.53
C TRP A 21 -2.33 -9.64 3.35
N LYS A 22 -3.18 -10.03 4.30
CA LYS A 22 -4.61 -9.71 4.25
C LYS A 22 -4.85 -8.22 4.27
N LEU A 23 -4.08 -7.47 5.06
CA LEU A 23 -4.24 -6.02 5.19
C LEU A 23 -3.87 -5.27 3.91
N ILE A 24 -3.00 -5.79 3.08
CA ILE A 24 -2.54 -5.10 1.87
C ILE A 24 -3.14 -5.64 0.58
N SER A 25 -3.80 -6.79 0.61
CA SER A 25 -4.24 -7.47 -0.60
C SER A 25 -5.73 -7.74 -0.69
N THR A 26 -6.50 -7.50 0.36
CA THR A 26 -7.94 -7.76 0.35
C THR A 26 -8.74 -6.49 0.58
N PRO A 27 -9.98 -6.42 0.05
CA PRO A 27 -10.85 -5.28 0.31
C PRO A 27 -11.07 -5.02 1.79
N SER A 28 -11.37 -6.07 2.57
CA SER A 28 -11.60 -5.90 4.01
C SER A 28 -10.33 -5.43 4.75
N GLY A 29 -9.17 -5.95 4.35
CA GLY A 29 -7.90 -5.53 4.94
C GLY A 29 -7.56 -4.08 4.62
N LEU A 30 -7.68 -3.70 3.36
CA LEU A 30 -7.39 -2.33 2.91
C LEU A 30 -8.38 -1.32 3.49
N SER A 31 -9.62 -1.72 3.78
CA SER A 31 -10.59 -0.83 4.41
C SER A 31 -10.29 -0.54 5.88
N GLU A 32 -9.36 -1.28 6.48
CA GLU A 32 -8.97 -1.04 7.87
C GLU A 32 -8.03 0.17 8.01
N TRP A 33 -7.27 0.49 6.98
CA TRP A 33 -6.23 1.51 7.13
C TRP A 33 -6.04 2.40 5.90
N PHE A 34 -6.32 1.93 4.70
CA PHE A 34 -5.97 2.63 3.46
C PHE A 34 -7.12 3.51 2.95
N ALA A 35 -8.35 3.03 3.02
CA ALA A 35 -9.53 3.76 2.58
C ALA A 35 -10.69 3.45 3.51
N GLU A 36 -11.76 4.26 3.45
CA GLU A 36 -12.93 4.06 4.29
C GLU A 36 -13.72 2.83 3.87
N ASP A 37 -13.80 2.58 2.56
CA ASP A 37 -14.46 1.42 2.00
C ASP A 37 -13.71 0.94 0.77
N VAL A 38 -13.67 -0.36 0.56
CA VAL A 38 -12.96 -0.96 -0.56
C VAL A 38 -13.80 -2.10 -1.13
N GLU A 39 -13.98 -2.08 -2.44
CA GLU A 39 -14.65 -3.15 -3.16
C GLU A 39 -13.72 -3.72 -4.22
N GLN A 40 -13.87 -4.97 -4.53
CA GLN A 40 -13.10 -5.63 -5.58
C GLN A 40 -14.04 -6.28 -6.58
N ASN A 41 -13.80 -6.00 -7.85
CA ASN A 41 -14.48 -6.67 -8.96
C ASN A 41 -13.39 -7.15 -9.91
N ASP A 42 -13.10 -8.45 -9.85
CA ASP A 42 -12.00 -9.08 -10.59
C ASP A 42 -10.67 -8.41 -10.24
N LYS A 43 -9.99 -7.78 -11.17
CA LYS A 43 -8.70 -7.11 -10.93
C LYS A 43 -8.82 -5.64 -10.56
N ILE A 44 -10.03 -5.11 -10.50
CA ILE A 44 -10.27 -3.71 -10.19
C ILE A 44 -10.69 -3.56 -8.75
N PHE A 45 -9.92 -2.75 -7.99
CA PHE A 45 -10.27 -2.34 -6.64
C PHE A 45 -10.81 -0.94 -6.70
N THR A 46 -11.98 -0.71 -6.07
CA THR A 46 -12.57 0.62 -5.93
C THR A 46 -12.38 1.07 -4.49
N PHE A 47 -11.64 2.15 -4.32
CA PHE A 47 -11.35 2.72 -3.00
C PHE A 47 -12.22 3.95 -2.81
N ARG A 48 -12.90 4.04 -1.67
CA ARG A 48 -13.78 5.17 -1.34
C ARG A 48 -13.30 5.89 -0.09
N TRP A 49 -13.26 7.20 -0.20
CA TRP A 49 -13.03 8.11 0.91
C TRP A 49 -14.26 9.03 1.00
N GLU A 50 -14.37 9.82 2.07
CA GLU A 50 -15.55 10.62 2.34
C GLU A 50 -16.09 11.38 1.12
N ASN A 51 -15.23 12.02 0.35
CA ASN A 51 -15.64 12.86 -0.79
C ASN A 51 -15.08 12.40 -2.13
N ALA A 52 -14.54 11.19 -2.20
CA ALA A 52 -13.89 10.75 -3.42
C ALA A 52 -13.89 9.23 -3.54
N SER A 53 -13.83 8.76 -4.77
CA SER A 53 -13.56 7.35 -5.05
C SER A 53 -12.58 7.26 -6.21
N GLN A 54 -11.73 6.23 -6.18
CA GLN A 54 -10.76 5.96 -7.24
C GLN A 54 -10.66 4.47 -7.47
N ASN A 55 -10.44 4.09 -8.73
CA ASN A 55 -10.24 2.72 -9.12
C ASN A 55 -8.76 2.44 -9.38
N ALA A 56 -8.30 1.29 -8.96
CA ALA A 56 -6.97 0.81 -9.28
C ALA A 56 -7.04 -0.63 -9.78
N LYS A 57 -6.22 -0.92 -10.78
CA LYS A 57 -6.13 -2.27 -11.32
C LYS A 57 -4.93 -2.99 -10.70
N VAL A 58 -5.14 -4.23 -10.27
CA VAL A 58 -4.02 -5.09 -9.84
C VAL A 58 -3.27 -5.51 -11.08
N ILE A 59 -2.00 -5.13 -11.17
CA ILE A 59 -1.17 -5.45 -12.35
C ILE A 59 -0.12 -6.52 -12.06
N SER A 60 0.13 -6.82 -10.78
CA SER A 60 1.06 -7.88 -10.39
C SER A 60 0.74 -8.35 -8.99
N VAL A 61 0.73 -9.67 -8.79
CA VAL A 61 0.55 -10.28 -7.46
C VAL A 61 1.56 -11.41 -7.31
N ASN A 62 2.27 -11.39 -6.18
CA ASN A 62 3.11 -12.48 -5.75
C ASN A 62 2.56 -12.90 -4.38
N PRO A 63 1.67 -13.92 -4.33
CA PRO A 63 0.89 -14.22 -3.11
C PRO A 63 1.74 -14.34 -1.86
N GLY A 64 1.32 -13.65 -0.81
CA GLY A 64 2.03 -13.61 0.47
C GLY A 64 3.23 -12.69 0.49
N SER A 65 3.63 -12.11 -0.63
CA SER A 65 4.83 -11.29 -0.73
C SER A 65 4.59 -9.88 -1.24
N SER A 66 3.95 -9.72 -2.39
CA SER A 66 3.77 -8.38 -2.97
C SER A 66 2.51 -8.26 -3.80
N ILE A 67 2.02 -7.04 -3.90
CA ILE A 67 0.90 -6.69 -4.77
C ILE A 67 1.14 -5.29 -5.34
N ARG A 68 0.93 -5.15 -6.63
CA ARG A 68 1.15 -3.90 -7.35
C ARG A 68 -0.15 -3.43 -7.98
N PHE A 69 -0.47 -2.16 -7.77
CA PHE A 69 -1.69 -1.51 -8.27
C PHE A 69 -1.34 -0.37 -9.20
N HIS A 70 -2.18 -0.17 -10.20
CA HIS A 70 -2.10 0.99 -11.07
C HIS A 70 -3.42 1.77 -10.99
N TRP A 71 -3.34 3.05 -10.56
CA TRP A 71 -4.52 3.93 -10.57
C TRP A 71 -4.98 4.15 -12.02
N GLU A 72 -6.27 4.03 -12.27
CA GLU A 72 -6.81 4.18 -13.63
C GLU A 72 -6.56 5.55 -14.24
N ASP A 73 -6.49 6.59 -13.41
CA ASP A 73 -6.28 7.97 -13.85
C ASP A 73 -4.82 8.42 -13.77
N GLU A 74 -3.89 7.49 -13.63
CA GLU A 74 -2.46 7.79 -13.49
C GLU A 74 -1.72 7.50 -14.80
N LEU A 75 -0.47 8.00 -14.91
CA LEU A 75 0.41 7.71 -16.03
C LEU A 75 0.68 6.20 -16.13
N ASP A 76 0.78 5.70 -17.36
CA ASP A 76 0.87 4.25 -17.62
C ASP A 76 2.04 3.56 -16.92
N ASP A 77 3.15 4.25 -16.71
CA ASP A 77 4.34 3.68 -16.07
C ASP A 77 4.38 3.89 -14.56
N CYS A 78 3.36 4.52 -13.99
CA CYS A 78 3.27 4.72 -12.54
C CYS A 78 2.43 3.64 -11.89
N TYR A 79 2.80 3.27 -10.65
CA TYR A 79 2.09 2.27 -9.87
C TYR A 79 2.36 2.52 -8.39
N PHE A 80 1.62 1.84 -7.51
CA PHE A 80 2.04 1.72 -6.12
C PHE A 80 2.08 0.24 -5.76
N GLU A 81 2.99 -0.11 -4.87
CA GLU A 81 3.25 -1.51 -4.56
C GLU A 81 3.51 -1.70 -3.08
N PHE A 82 2.99 -2.77 -2.53
CA PHE A 82 3.29 -3.22 -1.18
C PHE A 82 4.11 -4.50 -1.27
N HIS A 83 5.21 -4.56 -0.56
CA HIS A 83 6.09 -5.72 -0.52
C HIS A 83 6.39 -6.09 0.93
N ILE A 84 6.21 -7.37 1.25
CA ILE A 84 6.50 -7.91 2.59
C ILE A 84 7.83 -8.64 2.55
N ASP A 85 8.71 -8.30 3.50
CA ASP A 85 9.99 -8.97 3.66
C ASP A 85 10.23 -9.22 5.14
N ARG A 86 11.29 -9.94 5.44
CA ARG A 86 11.66 -10.24 6.81
C ARG A 86 13.17 -10.02 6.96
N SER A 87 13.56 -9.29 8.00
CA SER A 87 14.97 -9.05 8.27
C SER A 87 15.66 -10.36 8.66
N GLU A 88 16.76 -10.68 8.00
CA GLU A 88 17.55 -11.86 8.32
C GLU A 88 18.26 -11.71 9.67
N ILE A 89 18.50 -10.47 10.10
CA ILE A 89 19.23 -10.20 11.33
C ILE A 89 18.31 -10.20 12.55
N THR A 90 17.17 -9.51 12.45
CA THR A 90 16.28 -9.30 13.60
C THR A 90 14.99 -10.12 13.51
N ASP A 91 14.73 -10.75 12.37
CA ASP A 91 13.48 -11.46 12.07
C ASP A 91 12.26 -10.53 12.06
N ALA A 92 12.46 -9.22 12.06
CA ALA A 92 11.38 -8.26 12.00
C ALA A 92 10.71 -8.27 10.63
N ILE A 93 9.40 -8.00 10.62
CA ILE A 93 8.64 -7.86 9.38
C ILE A 93 8.90 -6.48 8.80
N ILE A 94 9.20 -6.41 7.51
CA ILE A 94 9.42 -5.16 6.80
C ILE A 94 8.34 -5.02 5.74
N LEU A 95 7.58 -3.92 5.80
CA LEU A 95 6.64 -3.54 4.76
C LEU A 95 7.28 -2.43 3.92
N SER A 96 7.50 -2.69 2.65
CA SER A 96 8.02 -1.69 1.73
C SER A 96 6.89 -1.14 0.87
N VAL A 97 6.81 0.17 0.79
CA VAL A 97 5.85 0.87 -0.06
C VAL A 97 6.60 1.56 -1.18
N THR A 98 6.24 1.26 -2.41
CA THR A 98 6.78 1.91 -3.60
C THR A 98 5.68 2.75 -4.24
N ASP A 99 5.99 3.99 -4.59
CA ASP A 99 5.02 4.89 -5.22
C ASP A 99 5.77 5.88 -6.11
N PHE A 100 5.02 6.72 -6.80
CA PHE A 100 5.55 7.76 -7.69
C PHE A 100 4.98 9.11 -7.29
N ALA A 101 5.78 10.15 -7.41
CA ALA A 101 5.34 11.52 -7.17
C ALA A 101 6.20 12.49 -7.97
N GLU A 102 5.62 13.64 -8.29
CA GLU A 102 6.40 14.75 -8.81
C GLU A 102 7.37 15.23 -7.72
N PRO A 103 8.55 15.74 -8.08
CA PRO A 103 9.52 16.18 -7.07
C PRO A 103 8.97 17.12 -6.02
N SER A 104 8.08 18.03 -6.41
CA SER A 104 7.47 18.99 -5.49
C SER A 104 6.45 18.36 -4.53
N GLU A 105 5.94 17.18 -4.87
CA GLU A 105 4.90 16.49 -4.09
C GLU A 105 5.45 15.30 -3.30
N LYS A 106 6.70 14.94 -3.51
CA LYS A 106 7.30 13.74 -2.92
C LYS A 106 7.26 13.78 -1.38
N LYS A 107 7.61 14.89 -0.77
CA LYS A 107 7.62 15.02 0.68
C LYS A 107 6.22 14.80 1.27
N GLY A 108 5.21 15.42 0.67
CA GLY A 108 3.82 15.25 1.10
C GLY A 108 3.34 13.82 0.92
N GLY A 109 3.74 13.17 -0.16
CA GLY A 109 3.41 11.77 -0.41
C GLY A 109 4.02 10.84 0.63
N ILE A 110 5.27 11.08 1.01
CA ILE A 110 5.94 10.29 2.06
C ILE A 110 5.22 10.48 3.41
N GLU A 111 4.88 11.71 3.76
CA GLU A 111 4.17 12.01 5.00
C GLU A 111 2.80 11.33 5.05
N LEU A 112 2.09 11.30 3.92
CA LEU A 112 0.80 10.62 3.84
C LEU A 112 0.96 9.12 4.04
N TRP A 113 1.94 8.48 3.38
CA TRP A 113 2.22 7.07 3.58
C TRP A 113 2.59 6.76 5.03
N ASN A 114 3.43 7.60 5.66
CA ASN A 114 3.79 7.43 7.06
C ASN A 114 2.55 7.41 7.95
N SER A 115 1.62 8.32 7.71
CA SER A 115 0.38 8.41 8.47
C SER A 115 -0.51 7.18 8.26
N GLN A 116 -0.62 6.71 7.03
CA GLN A 116 -1.44 5.54 6.71
C GLN A 116 -0.85 4.26 7.30
N ILE A 117 0.46 4.07 7.23
CA ILE A 117 1.10 2.89 7.82
C ILE A 117 1.01 2.94 9.35
N GLU A 118 1.08 4.11 9.95
CA GLU A 118 0.85 4.26 11.39
C GLU A 118 -0.55 3.79 11.77
N THR A 119 -1.56 4.11 10.96
CA THR A 119 -2.92 3.63 11.15
C THR A 119 -3.00 2.10 11.03
N LEU A 120 -2.33 1.53 10.02
CA LEU A 120 -2.26 0.08 9.84
C LEU A 120 -1.70 -0.58 11.10
N ALA A 121 -0.57 -0.10 11.57
CA ALA A 121 0.10 -0.67 12.75
C ALA A 121 -0.76 -0.57 14.00
N ARG A 122 -1.38 0.59 14.22
CA ARG A 122 -2.21 0.84 15.39
C ARG A 122 -3.45 -0.05 15.40
N ARG A 123 -4.14 -0.18 14.28
CA ARG A 123 -5.39 -0.95 14.20
C ARG A 123 -5.17 -2.45 14.20
N SER A 124 -4.05 -2.91 13.69
CA SER A 124 -3.74 -4.34 13.60
C SER A 124 -2.92 -4.85 14.77
N GLY A 125 -2.38 -3.97 15.60
CA GLY A 125 -1.48 -4.34 16.68
C GLY A 125 -0.07 -4.68 16.22
N MET A 126 0.25 -4.31 15.00
CA MET A 126 1.58 -4.55 14.43
C MET A 126 2.55 -3.36 14.69
#